data_b629f102a6b9458f455c8fb9451be05d
#
_entry.id   b629f102a6b9458f455c8fb9451be05d
#
_cell.length_a   1.000
_cell.length_b   1.000
_cell.length_c   1.000
_cell.angle_alpha   90.00
_cell.angle_beta   90.00
_cell.angle_gamma   90.00
#
_symmetry.space_group_name_H-M   'P 1'
#
loop_
_entity.id
_entity.type
_entity.pdbx_description
1 polymer ?
#
loop_
_entity_poly.entity_id
_entity_poly.type
_entity_poly.pdbx_seq_one_letter_code
_entity_poly.pdbx_strand_id
1 'polypeptide(L)'
;MNFQRPNANDATISVNRSRSVVPQSGLCSRCVDGCVGNCEVFQATFRGRELIYPGPFGSITAGADKDYPVDYSHLNIQGYALGGEGLADGLEANPDTCIFPAVNVQTEYGWDVKVKMAAPVFTGALGSTEIARKNWDHFSVGAALSGVTLVCGENVCGIDPDLELDCNGKVKSAPDMDRRIATYERYHRGLGEILVQMNVEDTRLGVAEYVSRKHGLETIELKWGQGAKCIGGEIKVRSLERALELQKRGYVVTPDPSDPIIQAAFKSRAIKEFERHSRLGFIDEEGFLAECDRLRGLGFKRITLKTGAYALRELAMALKWGSKAKIDLLTIDGAPGGTGMSPWRMMEEWGVPSIYLHSAAVEFADKLAAQGERVPDLAFAGGFSSEDHLFKALALGSPYVKAVCLGRAMMIPGMVGKNVANWMNNGGLPKTVSQYGNTPEEIFVCWEQVADLVGKDEMKNIPLGAVGIFSFAQKLSIGLQQLMAGARRFSIPAITRRELMSLTKECAEVTGIPYVMDAYRDEALDIIES
;
A
#
# COMPACT_ATOMS: atom_id res chain seq x y z
N MET A 1 11.21 -12.92 -24.50
CA MET A 1 10.42 -11.71 -24.76
C MET A 1 11.24 -10.55 -24.27
N ASN A 2 11.60 -9.61 -25.15
CA ASN A 2 12.18 -8.35 -24.69
C ASN A 2 11.04 -7.57 -24.03
N PHE A 3 11.00 -7.60 -22.72
CA PHE A 3 10.20 -6.63 -21.96
C PHE A 3 10.86 -5.28 -22.21
N GLN A 4 10.34 -4.55 -23.18
CA GLN A 4 10.65 -3.14 -23.24
C GLN A 4 10.08 -2.49 -22.00
N ARG A 5 10.88 -1.65 -21.37
CA ARG A 5 10.40 -0.82 -20.29
C ARG A 5 9.23 0.00 -20.80
N PRO A 6 8.04 -0.15 -20.19
CA PRO A 6 6.93 0.70 -20.53
C PRO A 6 7.32 2.14 -20.24
N ASN A 7 6.85 3.04 -21.05
CA ASN A 7 6.96 4.47 -20.80
C ASN A 7 5.56 5.06 -20.56
N ALA A 8 5.48 6.33 -20.24
CA ALA A 8 4.20 7.00 -19.99
C ALA A 8 3.19 6.86 -21.14
N ASN A 9 3.67 6.61 -22.37
CA ASN A 9 2.82 6.40 -23.54
C ASN A 9 2.29 4.97 -23.63
N ASP A 10 3.00 4.01 -23.05
CA ASP A 10 2.57 2.61 -23.02
C ASP A 10 1.62 2.33 -21.86
N ALA A 11 1.56 3.21 -20.87
CA ALA A 11 0.72 3.10 -19.68
C ALA A 11 -0.77 3.31 -19.94
N THR A 12 -1.16 3.76 -21.10
CA THR A 12 -2.57 3.83 -21.49
C THR A 12 -3.06 2.51 -22.05
N ILE A 13 -4.37 2.30 -22.05
CA ILE A 13 -5.05 1.09 -22.55
C ILE A 13 -4.68 0.74 -24.00
N SER A 14 -4.06 1.63 -24.73
CA SER A 14 -3.66 1.37 -26.12
C SER A 14 -2.50 0.38 -26.18
N VAL A 15 -2.80 -0.89 -25.97
CA VAL A 15 -1.90 -2.05 -26.18
C VAL A 15 -1.20 -2.06 -27.54
N ASN A 16 -1.62 -1.21 -28.46
CA ASN A 16 -1.12 -1.14 -29.84
C ASN A 16 -0.21 0.06 -30.11
N ARG A 17 0.29 0.73 -29.10
CA ARG A 17 1.26 1.82 -29.32
C ARG A 17 2.52 1.25 -29.94
N SER A 18 2.79 1.69 -31.17
CA SER A 18 4.01 1.30 -31.86
C SER A 18 5.21 2.09 -31.30
N ARG A 19 6.42 1.55 -31.49
CA ARG A 19 7.67 2.23 -31.13
C ARG A 19 7.89 3.59 -31.80
N SER A 20 7.04 3.93 -32.79
CA SER A 20 7.07 5.21 -33.51
C SER A 20 6.17 6.29 -32.89
N VAL A 21 5.75 6.09 -31.65
CA VAL A 21 4.95 7.09 -30.90
C VAL A 21 5.86 8.19 -30.36
N VAL A 22 5.45 9.42 -30.55
CA VAL A 22 6.13 10.58 -29.94
C VAL A 22 5.89 10.57 -28.43
N PRO A 23 6.93 10.52 -27.58
CA PRO A 23 6.77 10.36 -26.14
C PRO A 23 5.84 11.39 -25.50
N GLN A 24 5.95 12.66 -25.88
CA GLN A 24 5.13 13.72 -25.30
C GLN A 24 3.66 13.65 -25.72
N SER A 25 3.38 13.46 -27.00
CA SER A 25 2.00 13.48 -27.52
C SER A 25 1.29 12.13 -27.38
N GLY A 26 2.02 11.01 -27.31
CA GLY A 26 1.47 9.67 -27.41
C GLY A 26 0.84 9.34 -28.76
N LEU A 27 1.00 10.22 -29.75
CA LEU A 27 0.52 10.04 -31.11
C LEU A 27 1.56 9.33 -31.98
N CYS A 28 1.14 8.41 -32.85
CA CYS A 28 2.04 7.87 -33.84
C CYS A 28 2.41 8.95 -34.87
N SER A 29 3.59 8.82 -35.48
CA SER A 29 4.10 9.76 -36.47
C SER A 29 3.46 9.64 -37.86
N ARG A 30 2.56 8.67 -38.05
CA ARG A 30 1.89 8.37 -39.33
C ARG A 30 0.40 8.58 -39.22
N CYS A 31 -0.04 9.83 -39.23
CA CYS A 31 -1.47 10.17 -39.27
C CYS A 31 -1.95 10.26 -40.72
N VAL A 32 -2.82 9.35 -41.14
CA VAL A 32 -3.35 9.25 -42.49
C VAL A 32 -4.86 9.13 -42.46
N ASP A 33 -5.53 9.48 -43.57
CA ASP A 33 -7.00 9.43 -43.67
C ASP A 33 -7.56 8.00 -43.46
N GLY A 34 -6.88 6.99 -43.96
CA GLY A 34 -7.25 5.58 -43.74
C GLY A 34 -6.68 4.94 -42.48
N CYS A 35 -6.55 5.69 -41.38
CA CYS A 35 -5.96 5.18 -40.13
C CYS A 35 -6.76 4.02 -39.52
N VAL A 36 -6.04 2.98 -39.10
CA VAL A 36 -6.62 1.75 -38.53
C VAL A 36 -6.53 1.68 -36.99
N GLY A 37 -6.13 2.74 -36.32
CA GLY A 37 -6.27 2.83 -34.88
C GLY A 37 -5.04 2.54 -34.02
N ASN A 38 -3.92 3.23 -34.27
CA ASN A 38 -2.67 3.03 -33.54
C ASN A 38 -2.47 3.95 -32.33
N CYS A 39 -3.44 4.78 -31.95
CA CYS A 39 -3.30 5.69 -30.83
C CYS A 39 -4.55 5.78 -29.97
N GLU A 40 -4.37 6.28 -28.75
CA GLU A 40 -5.45 6.47 -27.78
C GLU A 40 -6.55 7.42 -28.29
N VAL A 41 -6.17 8.45 -29.07
CA VAL A 41 -7.16 9.40 -29.64
C VAL A 41 -8.13 8.71 -30.60
N PHE A 42 -7.61 7.77 -31.44
CA PHE A 42 -8.47 6.95 -32.28
C PHE A 42 -9.46 6.10 -31.44
N GLN A 43 -8.96 5.44 -30.40
CA GLN A 43 -9.79 4.62 -29.52
C GLN A 43 -10.82 5.47 -28.76
N ALA A 44 -10.41 6.67 -28.31
CA ALA A 44 -11.30 7.61 -27.61
C ALA A 44 -12.45 8.10 -28.48
N THR A 45 -12.31 8.08 -29.82
CA THR A 45 -13.38 8.39 -30.76
C THR A 45 -14.62 7.49 -30.53
N PHE A 46 -14.39 6.23 -30.15
CA PHE A 46 -15.44 5.24 -29.93
C PHE A 46 -15.77 5.04 -28.46
N ARG A 47 -14.77 5.15 -27.59
CA ARG A 47 -14.84 4.74 -26.19
C ARG A 47 -14.91 5.93 -25.22
N GLY A 48 -14.51 7.12 -25.68
CA GLY A 48 -14.58 8.34 -24.88
C GLY A 48 -13.95 8.16 -23.50
N ARG A 49 -14.68 8.54 -22.47
CA ARG A 49 -14.22 8.51 -21.08
C ARG A 49 -13.93 7.12 -20.52
N GLU A 50 -14.35 6.03 -21.16
CA GLU A 50 -14.02 4.68 -20.71
C GLU A 50 -12.50 4.41 -20.71
N LEU A 51 -11.72 5.16 -21.50
CA LEU A 51 -10.27 5.05 -21.56
C LEU A 51 -9.54 5.77 -20.42
N ILE A 52 -10.23 6.52 -19.59
CA ILE A 52 -9.61 7.21 -18.45
C ILE A 52 -9.10 6.20 -17.40
N TYR A 53 -9.78 5.09 -17.24
CA TYR A 53 -9.51 4.08 -16.22
C TYR A 53 -8.95 2.78 -16.80
N PRO A 54 -8.10 2.06 -16.03
CA PRO A 54 -7.59 0.76 -16.45
C PRO A 54 -8.67 -0.32 -16.38
N GLY A 55 -8.86 -1.06 -17.48
CA GLY A 55 -9.65 -2.28 -17.55
C GLY A 55 -11.07 -2.21 -17.01
N PRO A 56 -11.66 -3.33 -16.55
CA PRO A 56 -12.94 -3.35 -15.88
C PRO A 56 -12.86 -2.61 -14.54
N PHE A 57 -13.50 -1.47 -14.47
CA PHE A 57 -13.41 -0.54 -13.35
C PHE A 57 -13.80 -1.21 -12.01
N GLY A 58 -12.97 -1.06 -10.99
CA GLY A 58 -13.19 -1.61 -9.64
C GLY A 58 -12.98 -3.11 -9.49
N SER A 59 -12.69 -3.83 -10.57
CA SER A 59 -12.48 -5.28 -10.56
C SER A 59 -11.01 -5.71 -10.65
N ILE A 60 -10.11 -4.80 -10.99
CA ILE A 60 -8.67 -5.02 -11.06
C ILE A 60 -7.92 -3.94 -10.28
N THR A 61 -6.69 -4.26 -9.86
CA THR A 61 -5.72 -3.29 -9.39
C THR A 61 -4.72 -2.98 -10.48
N ALA A 62 -4.15 -1.77 -10.45
CA ALA A 62 -3.13 -1.31 -11.38
C ALA A 62 -2.03 -0.56 -10.63
N GLY A 63 -0.93 -0.28 -11.29
CA GLY A 63 0.17 0.53 -10.83
C GLY A 63 0.78 1.26 -12.00
N ALA A 64 1.63 2.23 -11.71
CA ALA A 64 2.36 2.96 -12.72
C ALA A 64 3.39 2.09 -13.44
N ASP A 65 3.63 2.42 -14.69
CA ASP A 65 4.64 1.84 -15.59
C ASP A 65 5.76 2.82 -15.90
N LYS A 66 5.65 4.05 -15.39
CA LYS A 66 6.58 5.14 -15.72
C LYS A 66 7.96 4.87 -15.13
N ASP A 67 8.99 4.99 -15.96
CA ASP A 67 10.38 5.08 -15.52
C ASP A 67 10.65 6.49 -15.00
N TYR A 68 11.14 6.59 -13.77
CA TYR A 68 11.58 7.84 -13.17
C TYR A 68 13.11 7.98 -13.30
N PRO A 69 13.66 9.19 -13.44
CA PRO A 69 15.10 9.40 -13.55
C PRO A 69 15.88 8.81 -12.38
N VAL A 70 15.32 8.89 -11.18
CA VAL A 70 15.84 8.28 -9.96
C VAL A 70 14.71 7.52 -9.26
N ASP A 71 15.00 6.29 -8.86
CA ASP A 71 14.15 5.45 -8.02
C ASP A 71 15.01 4.58 -7.08
N TYR A 72 14.38 3.69 -6.30
CA TYR A 72 15.08 2.84 -5.34
C TYR A 72 16.05 1.83 -5.97
N SER A 73 15.97 1.57 -7.28
CA SER A 73 16.96 0.72 -7.98
C SER A 73 18.32 1.39 -8.15
N HIS A 74 18.37 2.74 -8.01
CA HIS A 74 19.59 3.53 -8.05
C HIS A 74 20.34 3.58 -6.70
N LEU A 75 19.76 2.99 -5.64
CA LEU A 75 20.43 2.73 -4.38
C LEU A 75 20.92 1.28 -4.34
N ASN A 76 22.11 1.08 -3.77
CA ASN A 76 22.60 -0.27 -3.44
C ASN A 76 22.88 -0.38 -1.95
N ILE A 77 22.93 -1.63 -1.47
CA ILE A 77 23.18 -1.92 -0.05
C ILE A 77 24.68 -2.14 0.14
N GLN A 78 25.27 -1.47 1.13
CA GLN A 78 26.67 -1.60 1.49
C GLN A 78 26.89 -2.86 2.35
N GLY A 79 27.80 -3.73 1.92
CA GLY A 79 28.24 -4.87 2.71
C GLY A 79 29.46 -4.53 3.57
N TYR A 80 29.54 -5.13 4.75
CA TYR A 80 30.67 -4.96 5.65
C TYR A 80 31.29 -6.32 6.04
N ALA A 81 32.60 -6.33 6.18
CA ALA A 81 33.34 -7.51 6.65
C ALA A 81 33.47 -7.59 8.19
N LEU A 82 33.30 -6.45 8.85
CA LEU A 82 33.49 -6.29 10.30
C LEU A 82 32.23 -5.68 10.93
N GLY A 83 32.10 -5.83 12.24
CA GLY A 83 31.00 -5.28 13.03
C GLY A 83 29.87 -6.28 13.29
N GLY A 84 28.90 -5.85 14.10
CA GLY A 84 27.76 -6.66 14.56
C GLY A 84 26.82 -5.83 15.43
N GLU A 85 26.38 -4.66 14.91
CA GLU A 85 25.49 -3.78 15.68
C GLU A 85 24.08 -4.34 15.74
N GLY A 86 23.48 -4.21 16.93
CA GLY A 86 22.11 -4.66 17.19
C GLY A 86 21.98 -6.14 17.46
N LEU A 87 23.06 -6.84 17.81
CA LEU A 87 22.99 -8.18 18.41
C LEU A 87 22.19 -8.15 19.72
N ALA A 88 21.67 -9.31 20.12
CA ALA A 88 20.97 -9.44 21.40
C ALA A 88 21.91 -9.04 22.58
N ASP A 89 21.30 -8.53 23.66
CA ASP A 89 22.04 -8.03 24.82
C ASP A 89 23.02 -9.06 25.35
N GLY A 90 24.29 -8.62 25.60
CA GLY A 90 25.35 -9.43 26.14
C GLY A 90 26.10 -10.30 25.12
N LEU A 91 25.74 -10.24 23.83
CA LEU A 91 26.48 -10.92 22.78
C LEU A 91 27.54 -9.99 22.16
N GLU A 92 28.77 -10.50 22.05
CA GLU A 92 29.86 -9.85 21.30
C GLU A 92 29.87 -10.31 19.85
N ALA A 93 30.28 -9.42 18.95
CA ALA A 93 30.36 -9.72 17.52
C ALA A 93 31.55 -10.70 17.25
N ASN A 94 31.21 -11.89 16.81
CA ASN A 94 32.16 -12.94 16.42
C ASN A 94 31.49 -13.87 15.38
N PRO A 95 32.24 -14.83 14.78
CA PRO A 95 31.67 -15.73 13.76
C PRO A 95 30.49 -16.59 14.22
N ASP A 96 30.39 -16.91 15.51
CA ASP A 96 29.32 -17.75 16.04
C ASP A 96 28.05 -16.97 16.38
N THR A 97 28.16 -15.65 16.61
CA THR A 97 27.03 -14.77 16.94
C THR A 97 26.54 -13.99 15.73
N CYS A 98 27.43 -13.62 14.79
CA CYS A 98 27.10 -12.85 13.60
C CYS A 98 26.60 -13.75 12.45
N ILE A 99 25.54 -14.50 12.70
CA ILE A 99 24.89 -15.38 11.70
C ILE A 99 23.53 -14.81 11.30
N PHE A 100 23.13 -15.00 10.04
CA PHE A 100 21.87 -14.36 9.58
C PHE A 100 20.62 -14.76 10.37
N PRO A 101 20.46 -16.01 10.90
CA PRO A 101 19.31 -16.36 11.74
C PRO A 101 19.23 -15.58 13.07
N ALA A 102 20.33 -14.97 13.52
CA ALA A 102 20.35 -14.15 14.74
C ALA A 102 19.77 -12.73 14.52
N VAL A 103 19.51 -12.35 13.27
CA VAL A 103 18.94 -11.04 12.94
C VAL A 103 17.49 -10.96 13.39
N ASN A 104 17.16 -9.97 14.21
CA ASN A 104 15.81 -9.66 14.62
C ASN A 104 15.19 -8.62 13.66
N VAL A 105 14.17 -9.04 12.89
CA VAL A 105 13.43 -8.18 11.96
C VAL A 105 12.12 -7.64 12.55
N GLN A 106 11.84 -7.91 13.82
CA GLN A 106 10.68 -7.32 14.48
C GLN A 106 10.83 -5.80 14.56
N THR A 107 9.71 -5.12 14.45
CA THR A 107 9.62 -3.66 14.58
C THR A 107 8.43 -3.27 15.41
N GLU A 108 8.39 -2.01 15.82
CA GLU A 108 7.23 -1.44 16.50
C GLU A 108 7.01 0.01 16.05
N TYR A 109 5.75 0.45 16.10
CA TYR A 109 5.38 1.84 15.88
C TYR A 109 4.36 2.30 16.91
N GLY A 110 4.24 3.60 17.05
CA GLY A 110 3.28 4.26 17.92
C GLY A 110 3.94 5.28 18.83
N TRP A 111 3.15 6.23 19.33
CA TRP A 111 3.63 7.31 20.18
C TRP A 111 3.80 6.84 21.64
N ASP A 112 2.70 6.64 22.35
CA ASP A 112 2.69 6.22 23.74
C ASP A 112 2.39 4.72 23.89
N VAL A 113 1.53 4.18 23.04
CA VAL A 113 1.15 2.76 23.02
C VAL A 113 1.66 2.12 21.73
N LYS A 114 2.61 1.20 21.87
CA LYS A 114 3.29 0.57 20.74
C LYS A 114 2.50 -0.60 20.15
N VAL A 115 2.56 -0.75 18.83
CA VAL A 115 2.17 -1.96 18.09
C VAL A 115 3.43 -2.68 17.65
N LYS A 116 3.59 -3.93 18.08
CA LYS A 116 4.70 -4.79 17.65
C LYS A 116 4.30 -5.58 16.42
N MET A 117 5.20 -5.66 15.44
CA MET A 117 5.01 -6.43 14.21
C MET A 117 6.13 -7.46 14.05
N ALA A 118 5.81 -8.60 13.44
CA ALA A 118 6.78 -9.67 13.18
C ALA A 118 7.86 -9.27 12.17
N ALA A 119 7.54 -8.35 11.27
CA ALA A 119 8.45 -7.78 10.28
C ALA A 119 8.03 -6.32 9.98
N PRO A 120 8.92 -5.48 9.43
CA PRO A 120 8.63 -4.07 9.13
C PRO A 120 7.75 -3.91 7.88
N VAL A 121 6.63 -4.62 7.85
CA VAL A 121 5.69 -4.68 6.70
C VAL A 121 4.26 -4.59 7.18
N PHE A 122 3.46 -3.81 6.49
CA PHE A 122 2.00 -3.83 6.64
C PHE A 122 1.30 -3.66 5.28
N THR A 123 0.00 -3.95 5.24
CA THR A 123 -0.73 -3.91 3.98
C THR A 123 -1.10 -2.47 3.60
N GLY A 124 -1.10 -2.18 2.30
CA GLY A 124 -1.84 -1.03 1.81
C GLY A 124 -3.33 -1.17 2.13
N ALA A 125 -4.03 -0.06 2.26
CA ALA A 125 -5.45 -0.05 2.59
C ALA A 125 -6.30 -0.84 1.59
N LEU A 126 -6.97 -1.88 2.05
CA LEU A 126 -7.84 -2.76 1.27
C LEU A 126 -9.30 -2.38 1.57
N GLY A 127 -9.83 -1.45 0.81
CA GLY A 127 -11.14 -0.85 1.05
C GLY A 127 -12.28 -1.52 0.31
N SER A 128 -13.08 -0.68 -0.35
CA SER A 128 -14.35 -1.01 -0.98
C SER A 128 -14.25 -1.66 -2.36
N THR A 129 -13.04 -1.93 -2.88
CA THR A 129 -12.90 -2.58 -4.19
C THR A 129 -13.44 -4.02 -4.16
N GLU A 130 -13.96 -4.47 -5.29
CA GLU A 130 -14.48 -5.84 -5.41
C GLU A 130 -13.38 -6.89 -5.17
N ILE A 131 -12.14 -6.61 -5.58
CA ILE A 131 -10.99 -7.48 -5.30
C ILE A 131 -10.76 -7.59 -3.79
N ALA A 132 -10.77 -6.49 -3.05
CA ALA A 132 -10.61 -6.53 -1.61
C ALA A 132 -11.74 -7.33 -0.94
N ARG A 133 -12.99 -7.07 -1.32
CA ARG A 133 -14.16 -7.75 -0.75
C ARG A 133 -14.15 -9.27 -0.99
N LYS A 134 -13.88 -9.69 -2.24
CA LYS A 134 -13.89 -11.12 -2.64
C LYS A 134 -12.72 -11.93 -2.09
N ASN A 135 -11.65 -11.28 -1.72
CA ASN A 135 -10.44 -11.95 -1.25
C ASN A 135 -10.13 -11.63 0.23
N TRP A 136 -11.04 -10.98 0.93
CA TRP A 136 -10.79 -10.48 2.28
C TRP A 136 -10.31 -11.56 3.25
N ASP A 137 -10.96 -12.71 3.27
CA ASP A 137 -10.64 -13.79 4.20
C ASP A 137 -9.20 -14.30 3.98
N HIS A 138 -8.76 -14.38 2.71
CA HIS A 138 -7.38 -14.71 2.38
C HIS A 138 -6.39 -13.67 2.92
N PHE A 139 -6.70 -12.38 2.73
CA PHE A 139 -5.84 -11.28 3.17
C PHE A 139 -5.80 -11.17 4.69
N SER A 140 -6.96 -11.24 5.31
CA SER A 140 -7.15 -11.03 6.73
C SER A 140 -6.49 -12.14 7.56
N VAL A 141 -6.79 -13.40 7.23
CA VAL A 141 -6.20 -14.56 7.91
C VAL A 141 -4.69 -14.61 7.67
N GLY A 142 -4.24 -14.38 6.43
CA GLY A 142 -2.81 -14.38 6.10
C GLY A 142 -2.02 -13.30 6.84
N ALA A 143 -2.55 -12.08 6.93
CA ALA A 143 -1.93 -11.00 7.67
C ALA A 143 -1.86 -11.28 9.17
N ALA A 144 -2.98 -11.75 9.76
CA ALA A 144 -3.06 -12.09 11.18
C ALA A 144 -2.06 -13.19 11.58
N LEU A 145 -1.97 -14.26 10.79
CA LEU A 145 -1.02 -15.35 11.03
C LEU A 145 0.44 -14.94 10.82
N SER A 146 0.69 -13.99 9.92
CA SER A 146 2.02 -13.46 9.66
C SER A 146 2.48 -12.41 10.68
N GLY A 147 1.61 -11.98 11.59
CA GLY A 147 1.92 -10.93 12.56
C GLY A 147 2.17 -9.55 11.92
N VAL A 148 1.51 -9.25 10.80
CA VAL A 148 1.58 -7.97 10.11
C VAL A 148 0.28 -7.18 10.27
N THR A 149 0.41 -5.85 10.32
CA THR A 149 -0.74 -4.96 10.41
C THR A 149 -1.55 -4.96 9.11
N LEU A 150 -2.87 -5.08 9.22
CA LEU A 150 -3.83 -5.05 8.12
C LEU A 150 -4.64 -3.75 8.14
N VAL A 151 -4.61 -3.00 7.04
CA VAL A 151 -5.41 -1.78 6.90
C VAL A 151 -6.71 -2.08 6.15
N CYS A 152 -7.84 -2.06 6.87
CA CYS A 152 -9.17 -2.06 6.26
C CYS A 152 -9.44 -0.65 5.70
N GLY A 153 -9.44 -0.53 4.37
CA GLY A 153 -9.51 0.77 3.69
C GLY A 153 -10.89 1.41 3.73
N GLU A 154 -10.98 2.56 3.10
CA GLU A 154 -12.13 3.45 3.12
C GLU A 154 -13.36 2.93 2.37
N ASN A 155 -14.51 3.53 2.64
CA ASN A 155 -15.83 3.31 2.01
C ASN A 155 -16.42 1.90 2.20
N VAL A 156 -15.89 1.08 3.08
CA VAL A 156 -16.41 -0.29 3.30
C VAL A 156 -17.86 -0.24 3.81
N CYS A 157 -18.11 0.52 4.87
CA CYS A 157 -19.47 0.68 5.39
C CYS A 157 -20.41 1.32 4.36
N GLY A 158 -19.97 2.41 3.72
CA GLY A 158 -20.81 3.18 2.81
C GLY A 158 -21.32 2.41 1.59
N ILE A 159 -20.55 1.43 1.11
CA ILE A 159 -20.94 0.57 -0.01
C ILE A 159 -21.42 -0.82 0.39
N ASP A 160 -21.49 -1.12 1.69
CA ASP A 160 -22.08 -2.38 2.14
C ASP A 160 -23.56 -2.44 1.69
N PRO A 161 -24.00 -3.48 0.95
CA PRO A 161 -25.41 -3.60 0.57
C PRO A 161 -26.35 -3.72 1.77
N ASP A 162 -25.86 -4.29 2.88
CA ASP A 162 -26.62 -4.53 4.09
C ASP A 162 -26.43 -3.43 5.15
N LEU A 163 -25.88 -2.26 4.75
CA LEU A 163 -25.72 -1.11 5.63
C LEU A 163 -27.06 -0.62 6.17
N GLU A 164 -27.18 -0.54 7.50
CA GLU A 164 -28.24 0.20 8.18
C GLU A 164 -27.71 1.52 8.73
N LEU A 165 -28.46 2.60 8.48
CA LEU A 165 -28.19 3.92 9.06
C LEU A 165 -29.22 4.24 10.15
N ASP A 166 -28.81 5.02 11.14
CA ASP A 166 -29.71 5.58 12.14
C ASP A 166 -30.47 6.80 11.57
N CYS A 167 -31.31 7.40 12.42
CA CYS A 167 -32.11 8.59 12.07
C CYS A 167 -31.25 9.83 11.72
N ASN A 168 -29.98 9.87 12.14
CA ASN A 168 -29.03 10.93 11.85
C ASN A 168 -28.14 10.64 10.62
N GLY A 169 -28.40 9.53 9.92
CA GLY A 169 -27.60 9.08 8.77
C GLY A 169 -26.23 8.53 9.14
N LYS A 170 -26.04 8.07 10.37
CA LYS A 170 -24.81 7.44 10.86
C LYS A 170 -24.92 5.91 10.81
N VAL A 171 -23.78 5.22 10.71
CA VAL A 171 -23.74 3.75 10.70
C VAL A 171 -24.35 3.19 11.98
N LYS A 172 -25.41 2.42 11.83
CA LYS A 172 -26.03 1.61 12.87
C LYS A 172 -25.57 0.17 12.81
N SER A 173 -25.49 -0.40 11.60
CA SER A 173 -25.01 -1.77 11.32
C SER A 173 -24.31 -1.82 9.95
N ALA A 174 -23.13 -2.44 9.89
CA ALA A 174 -22.36 -2.65 8.67
C ALA A 174 -21.76 -4.06 8.66
N PRO A 175 -22.51 -5.09 8.23
CA PRO A 175 -22.11 -6.50 8.33
C PRO A 175 -20.79 -6.83 7.64
N ASP A 176 -20.44 -6.19 6.50
CA ASP A 176 -19.15 -6.42 5.83
C ASP A 176 -17.98 -5.89 6.66
N MET A 177 -18.12 -4.75 7.32
CA MET A 177 -17.11 -4.22 8.24
C MET A 177 -16.92 -5.15 9.43
N ASP A 178 -18.03 -5.63 10.03
CA ASP A 178 -18.01 -6.54 11.17
C ASP A 178 -17.30 -7.84 10.82
N ARG A 179 -17.63 -8.44 9.68
CA ARG A 179 -16.98 -9.64 9.16
C ARG A 179 -15.48 -9.43 8.97
N ARG A 180 -15.12 -8.30 8.39
CA ARG A 180 -13.71 -7.97 8.10
C ARG A 180 -12.87 -7.90 9.36
N ILE A 181 -13.35 -7.24 10.39
CA ILE A 181 -12.65 -7.13 11.67
C ILE A 181 -12.58 -8.48 12.36
N ALA A 182 -13.72 -9.15 12.51
CA ALA A 182 -13.80 -10.45 13.20
C ALA A 182 -12.92 -11.54 12.54
N THR A 183 -12.76 -11.51 11.22
CA THR A 183 -11.90 -12.48 10.51
C THR A 183 -10.43 -12.29 10.88
N TYR A 184 -9.95 -11.05 11.04
CA TYR A 184 -8.59 -10.81 11.49
C TYR A 184 -8.40 -11.20 12.96
N GLU A 185 -9.28 -10.73 13.83
CA GLU A 185 -9.20 -10.96 15.28
C GLU A 185 -9.20 -12.43 15.66
N ARG A 186 -9.96 -13.25 14.93
CA ARG A 186 -10.00 -14.71 15.14
C ARG A 186 -8.62 -15.37 15.07
N TYR A 187 -7.74 -14.89 14.20
CA TYR A 187 -6.42 -15.49 13.95
C TYR A 187 -5.27 -14.62 14.44
N HIS A 188 -5.56 -13.47 15.04
CA HIS A 188 -4.54 -12.57 15.60
C HIS A 188 -3.81 -13.21 16.78
N ARG A 189 -2.48 -13.08 16.82
CA ARG A 189 -1.60 -13.74 17.79
C ARG A 189 -0.67 -12.78 18.53
N GLY A 190 -1.10 -11.54 18.76
CA GLY A 190 -0.39 -10.54 19.54
C GLY A 190 0.67 -9.75 18.78
N LEU A 191 0.86 -9.99 17.48
CA LEU A 191 1.71 -9.18 16.62
C LEU A 191 0.89 -8.64 15.45
N GLY A 192 1.15 -7.39 15.06
CA GLY A 192 0.32 -6.65 14.12
C GLY A 192 -1.01 -6.23 14.74
N GLU A 193 -1.84 -5.59 13.98
CA GLU A 193 -3.21 -5.21 14.33
C GLU A 193 -4.07 -5.07 13.08
N ILE A 194 -5.39 -5.03 13.24
CA ILE A 194 -6.29 -4.51 12.22
C ILE A 194 -6.67 -3.10 12.56
N LEU A 195 -6.57 -2.20 11.60
CA LEU A 195 -7.05 -0.83 11.73
C LEU A 195 -7.98 -0.45 10.57
N VAL A 196 -8.84 0.53 10.79
CA VAL A 196 -9.76 1.05 9.78
C VAL A 196 -9.27 2.41 9.30
N GLN A 197 -9.16 2.57 7.98
CA GLN A 197 -8.84 3.83 7.34
C GLN A 197 -10.12 4.57 6.94
N MET A 198 -10.18 5.86 7.20
CA MET A 198 -11.32 6.72 6.89
C MET A 198 -10.98 7.81 5.89
N ASN A 199 -11.89 8.05 4.96
CA ASN A 199 -11.93 9.26 4.17
C ASN A 199 -13.11 10.17 4.60
N VAL A 200 -13.37 11.23 3.82
CA VAL A 200 -14.46 12.19 4.10
C VAL A 200 -15.83 11.51 4.21
N GLU A 201 -16.10 10.50 3.39
CA GLU A 201 -17.40 9.81 3.42
C GLU A 201 -17.55 8.95 4.67
N ASP A 202 -16.48 8.29 5.11
CA ASP A 202 -16.49 7.48 6.33
C ASP A 202 -16.67 8.37 7.56
N THR A 203 -16.02 9.54 7.59
CA THR A 203 -16.24 10.54 8.67
C THR A 203 -17.71 11.01 8.69
N ARG A 204 -18.29 11.29 7.53
CA ARG A 204 -19.72 11.67 7.44
C ARG A 204 -20.65 10.58 7.97
N LEU A 205 -20.36 9.34 7.68
CA LEU A 205 -21.15 8.19 8.11
C LEU A 205 -20.94 7.81 9.58
N GLY A 206 -19.93 8.37 10.26
CA GLY A 206 -19.61 8.04 11.66
C GLY A 206 -18.99 6.64 11.81
N VAL A 207 -18.12 6.26 10.88
CA VAL A 207 -17.45 4.96 10.91
C VAL A 207 -16.56 4.83 12.14
N ALA A 208 -15.86 5.89 12.56
CA ALA A 208 -15.04 5.85 13.78
C ALA A 208 -15.87 5.52 15.03
N GLU A 209 -17.01 6.18 15.20
CA GLU A 209 -17.94 5.92 16.31
C GLU A 209 -18.46 4.47 16.28
N TYR A 210 -18.72 3.95 15.09
CA TYR A 210 -19.20 2.59 14.92
C TYR A 210 -18.15 1.56 15.33
N VAL A 211 -16.94 1.64 14.78
CA VAL A 211 -15.90 0.64 15.01
C VAL A 211 -15.31 0.73 16.43
N SER A 212 -15.21 1.92 17.01
CA SER A 212 -14.83 2.08 18.41
C SER A 212 -15.85 1.42 19.33
N ARG A 213 -17.13 1.78 19.20
CA ARG A 213 -18.20 1.27 20.06
C ARG A 213 -18.42 -0.23 19.95
N LYS A 214 -18.39 -0.78 18.71
CA LYS A 214 -18.78 -2.17 18.46
C LYS A 214 -17.62 -3.14 18.59
N HIS A 215 -16.45 -2.74 18.13
CA HIS A 215 -15.28 -3.63 18.03
C HIS A 215 -14.17 -3.24 19.01
N GLY A 216 -14.23 -2.06 19.60
CA GLY A 216 -13.19 -1.60 20.52
C GLY A 216 -11.83 -1.43 19.85
N LEU A 217 -11.80 -1.11 18.55
CA LEU A 217 -10.54 -0.88 17.84
C LEU A 217 -9.75 0.24 18.50
N GLU A 218 -8.47 0.00 18.72
CA GLU A 218 -7.57 0.93 19.38
C GLU A 218 -6.89 1.90 18.41
N THR A 219 -6.89 1.57 17.10
CA THR A 219 -6.22 2.34 16.06
C THR A 219 -7.20 2.72 14.95
N ILE A 220 -7.11 3.98 14.52
CA ILE A 220 -7.83 4.52 13.38
C ILE A 220 -6.86 5.27 12.46
N GLU A 221 -7.04 5.16 11.14
CA GLU A 221 -6.22 5.89 10.18
C GLU A 221 -7.02 6.97 9.46
N LEU A 222 -6.48 8.18 9.47
CA LEU A 222 -6.97 9.29 8.64
C LEU A 222 -6.29 9.24 7.28
N LYS A 223 -7.06 9.43 6.21
CA LYS A 223 -6.54 9.44 4.84
C LYS A 223 -6.62 10.83 4.24
N TRP A 224 -5.47 11.43 3.98
CA TRP A 224 -5.37 12.63 3.15
C TRP A 224 -5.28 12.28 1.67
N GLY A 225 -4.57 11.20 1.33
CA GLY A 225 -4.43 10.74 -0.05
C GLY A 225 -3.70 9.41 -0.18
N GLN A 226 -3.31 9.12 -1.42
CA GLN A 226 -2.45 7.98 -1.77
C GLN A 226 -1.66 8.31 -3.03
N GLY A 227 -0.62 7.51 -3.37
CA GLY A 227 0.35 7.81 -4.43
C GLY A 227 -0.27 8.30 -5.74
N ALA A 228 -1.07 7.47 -6.37
CA ALA A 228 -1.63 7.75 -7.70
C ALA A 228 -3.03 8.36 -7.70
N LYS A 229 -3.59 8.75 -6.55
CA LYS A 229 -4.99 9.18 -6.49
C LYS A 229 -5.31 10.04 -5.29
N CYS A 230 -5.62 11.30 -5.55
CA CYS A 230 -6.05 12.25 -4.53
C CYS A 230 -7.33 13.00 -4.92
N ILE A 231 -8.22 12.36 -5.67
CA ILE A 231 -9.48 12.91 -6.18
C ILE A 231 -10.73 12.30 -5.57
N GLY A 232 -10.65 11.86 -4.32
CA GLY A 232 -11.77 11.25 -3.61
C GLY A 232 -11.93 9.77 -3.91
N GLY A 233 -12.53 9.37 -4.92
CA GLY A 233 -12.78 7.98 -5.32
C GLY A 233 -14.01 7.86 -6.18
N GLU A 234 -13.92 6.97 -7.15
CA GLU A 234 -14.96 6.76 -8.13
C GLU A 234 -15.25 5.28 -8.28
N ILE A 235 -16.52 4.94 -8.39
CA ILE A 235 -16.99 3.57 -8.64
C ILE A 235 -18.06 3.60 -9.71
N LYS A 236 -17.97 2.70 -10.67
CA LYS A 236 -19.02 2.45 -11.66
C LYS A 236 -20.16 1.63 -11.05
N VAL A 237 -21.39 2.07 -11.28
CA VAL A 237 -22.61 1.44 -10.78
C VAL A 237 -23.50 1.07 -11.96
N ARG A 238 -23.72 -0.22 -12.17
CA ARG A 238 -24.44 -0.75 -13.32
C ARG A 238 -25.92 -1.05 -13.05
N SER A 239 -26.43 -0.63 -11.91
CA SER A 239 -27.83 -0.80 -11.51
C SER A 239 -28.41 0.54 -11.11
N LEU A 240 -29.59 0.88 -11.65
CA LEU A 240 -30.31 2.08 -11.27
C LEU A 240 -30.74 2.05 -9.80
N GLU A 241 -31.20 0.90 -9.33
CA GLU A 241 -31.56 0.69 -7.92
C GLU A 241 -30.41 0.99 -6.99
N ARG A 242 -29.23 0.42 -7.29
CA ARG A 242 -28.01 0.67 -6.52
C ARG A 242 -27.55 2.12 -6.59
N ALA A 243 -27.71 2.78 -7.75
CA ALA A 243 -27.37 4.19 -7.90
C ALA A 243 -28.25 5.09 -7.02
N LEU A 244 -29.56 4.83 -7.01
CA LEU A 244 -30.52 5.52 -6.15
C LEU A 244 -30.23 5.29 -4.65
N GLU A 245 -29.91 4.05 -4.29
CA GLU A 245 -29.54 3.71 -2.91
C GLU A 245 -28.30 4.48 -2.44
N LEU A 246 -27.24 4.51 -3.23
CA LEU A 246 -26.02 5.25 -2.91
C LEU A 246 -26.26 6.76 -2.83
N GLN A 247 -27.08 7.31 -3.72
CA GLN A 247 -27.51 8.71 -3.66
C GLN A 247 -28.27 8.98 -2.35
N LYS A 248 -29.20 8.11 -1.97
CA LYS A 248 -29.92 8.22 -0.68
C LYS A 248 -29.00 8.16 0.52
N ARG A 249 -27.89 7.42 0.45
CA ARG A 249 -26.82 7.40 1.45
C ARG A 249 -25.97 8.69 1.47
N GLY A 250 -26.26 9.62 0.56
CA GLY A 250 -25.59 10.92 0.48
C GLY A 250 -24.34 10.96 -0.38
N TYR A 251 -24.03 9.91 -1.14
CA TYR A 251 -22.97 9.96 -2.15
C TYR A 251 -23.36 10.82 -3.36
N VAL A 252 -22.38 11.38 -4.03
CA VAL A 252 -22.57 12.04 -5.32
C VAL A 252 -22.65 10.97 -6.40
N VAL A 253 -23.78 10.88 -7.10
CA VAL A 253 -23.98 9.91 -8.18
C VAL A 253 -24.30 10.66 -9.48
N THR A 254 -23.60 10.37 -10.55
CA THR A 254 -23.77 11.01 -11.85
C THR A 254 -23.89 9.97 -12.97
N PRO A 255 -24.74 10.23 -13.98
CA PRO A 255 -25.79 11.26 -14.00
C PRO A 255 -26.80 11.03 -12.86
N ASP A 256 -27.61 12.04 -12.53
CA ASP A 256 -28.55 11.96 -11.41
C ASP A 256 -29.56 10.80 -11.60
N PRO A 257 -29.49 9.73 -10.77
CA PRO A 257 -30.36 8.57 -10.92
C PRO A 257 -31.81 8.84 -10.53
N SER A 258 -32.11 9.97 -9.88
CA SER A 258 -33.48 10.37 -9.52
C SER A 258 -34.20 11.09 -10.66
N ASP A 259 -33.48 11.60 -11.66
CA ASP A 259 -34.06 12.28 -12.83
C ASP A 259 -34.82 11.27 -13.70
N PRO A 260 -36.11 11.50 -13.97
CA PRO A 260 -36.95 10.64 -14.84
C PRO A 260 -36.38 10.47 -16.26
N ILE A 261 -35.71 11.51 -16.80
CA ILE A 261 -35.09 11.45 -18.13
C ILE A 261 -33.89 10.48 -18.10
N ILE A 262 -33.07 10.56 -17.07
CA ILE A 262 -31.94 9.67 -16.87
C ILE A 262 -32.42 8.23 -16.66
N GLN A 263 -33.48 8.02 -15.90
CA GLN A 263 -34.06 6.68 -15.70
C GLN A 263 -34.59 6.10 -17.03
N ALA A 264 -35.24 6.91 -17.85
CA ALA A 264 -35.70 6.48 -19.18
C ALA A 264 -34.52 6.15 -20.10
N ALA A 265 -33.46 6.96 -20.08
CA ALA A 265 -32.25 6.73 -20.85
C ALA A 265 -31.51 5.44 -20.39
N PHE A 266 -31.50 5.15 -19.09
CA PHE A 266 -30.95 3.90 -18.57
C PHE A 266 -31.77 2.68 -19.00
N LYS A 267 -33.10 2.75 -18.91
CA LYS A 267 -34.02 1.68 -19.38
C LYS A 267 -33.87 1.39 -20.88
N SER A 268 -33.68 2.42 -21.69
CA SER A 268 -33.43 2.28 -23.15
C SER A 268 -32.00 1.91 -23.51
N ARG A 269 -31.11 1.77 -22.53
CA ARG A 269 -29.68 1.51 -22.72
C ARG A 269 -28.88 2.62 -23.42
N ALA A 270 -29.43 3.82 -23.51
CA ALA A 270 -28.71 5.00 -23.95
C ALA A 270 -27.63 5.40 -22.93
N ILE A 271 -27.90 5.14 -21.63
CA ILE A 271 -26.91 5.19 -20.53
C ILE A 271 -26.75 3.76 -20.01
N LYS A 272 -25.52 3.31 -19.81
CA LYS A 272 -25.23 1.93 -19.40
C LYS A 272 -24.85 1.81 -17.93
N GLU A 273 -24.38 2.89 -17.31
CA GLU A 273 -23.86 2.89 -15.95
C GLU A 273 -23.91 4.30 -15.36
N PHE A 274 -23.84 4.35 -14.04
CA PHE A 274 -23.68 5.55 -13.23
C PHE A 274 -22.27 5.58 -12.64
N GLU A 275 -21.86 6.72 -12.14
CA GLU A 275 -20.60 6.92 -11.43
C GLU A 275 -20.89 7.44 -10.01
N ARG A 276 -20.43 6.73 -9.00
CA ARG A 276 -20.44 7.20 -7.63
C ARG A 276 -19.11 7.87 -7.31
N HIS A 277 -19.15 9.11 -6.87
CA HIS A 277 -18.00 9.89 -6.49
C HIS A 277 -17.95 10.11 -4.98
N SER A 278 -16.76 10.03 -4.39
CA SER A 278 -16.47 10.51 -3.05
C SER A 278 -16.04 11.98 -3.11
N ARG A 279 -16.34 12.72 -2.05
CA ARG A 279 -15.87 14.10 -1.89
C ARG A 279 -14.36 14.15 -1.75
N LEU A 280 -13.77 15.27 -2.17
CA LEU A 280 -12.38 15.60 -1.85
C LEU A 280 -12.27 15.99 -0.37
N GLY A 281 -11.16 15.63 0.25
CA GLY A 281 -10.81 16.13 1.57
C GLY A 281 -10.44 17.61 1.49
N PHE A 282 -10.86 18.37 2.48
CA PHE A 282 -10.37 19.72 2.72
C PHE A 282 -9.73 19.71 4.11
N ILE A 283 -8.45 20.10 4.18
CA ILE A 283 -7.61 19.91 5.36
C ILE A 283 -6.97 21.25 5.73
N ASP A 284 -7.21 21.70 6.95
CA ASP A 284 -6.50 22.79 7.60
C ASP A 284 -5.98 22.31 8.97
N GLU A 285 -5.08 23.07 9.57
CA GLU A 285 -4.42 22.68 10.82
C GLU A 285 -5.43 22.55 11.97
N GLU A 286 -6.29 23.52 12.15
CA GLU A 286 -7.26 23.56 13.26
C GLU A 286 -8.23 22.37 13.19
N GLY A 287 -8.82 22.15 12.01
CA GLY A 287 -9.74 21.04 11.79
C GLY A 287 -9.06 19.68 11.95
N PHE A 288 -7.80 19.53 11.50
CA PHE A 288 -7.06 18.29 11.67
C PHE A 288 -6.76 17.99 13.15
N LEU A 289 -6.30 18.98 13.93
CA LEU A 289 -6.03 18.83 15.35
C LEU A 289 -7.32 18.49 16.11
N ALA A 290 -8.41 19.23 15.83
CA ALA A 290 -9.72 18.97 16.43
C ALA A 290 -10.25 17.56 16.12
N GLU A 291 -10.05 17.07 14.90
CA GLU A 291 -10.45 15.70 14.53
C GLU A 291 -9.62 14.64 15.28
N CYS A 292 -8.32 14.83 15.42
CA CYS A 292 -7.48 13.93 16.22
C CYS A 292 -7.92 13.91 17.70
N ASP A 293 -8.24 15.05 18.28
CA ASP A 293 -8.75 15.12 19.66
C ASP A 293 -10.13 14.44 19.80
N ARG A 294 -11.01 14.64 18.82
CA ARG A 294 -12.30 13.95 18.76
C ARG A 294 -12.14 12.43 18.73
N LEU A 295 -11.22 11.92 17.88
CA LEU A 295 -10.96 10.49 17.78
C LEU A 295 -10.41 9.90 19.08
N ARG A 296 -9.51 10.62 19.78
CA ARG A 296 -9.06 10.22 21.12
C ARG A 296 -10.21 10.20 22.11
N GLY A 297 -11.10 11.18 22.03
CA GLY A 297 -12.32 11.22 22.83
C GLY A 297 -13.26 10.03 22.61
N LEU A 298 -13.20 9.38 21.44
CA LEU A 298 -13.91 8.12 21.14
C LEU A 298 -13.20 6.88 21.71
N GLY A 299 -12.01 7.01 22.30
CA GLY A 299 -11.26 5.92 22.90
C GLY A 299 -10.15 5.32 22.06
N PHE A 300 -9.86 5.87 20.86
CA PHE A 300 -8.70 5.43 20.10
C PHE A 300 -7.40 5.80 20.82
N LYS A 301 -6.56 4.80 21.05
CA LYS A 301 -5.24 4.97 21.67
C LYS A 301 -4.19 5.44 20.68
N ARG A 302 -4.37 5.11 19.41
CA ARG A 302 -3.47 5.43 18.30
C ARG A 302 -4.24 6.04 17.15
N ILE A 303 -3.66 7.07 16.56
CA ILE A 303 -4.16 7.70 15.33
C ILE A 303 -3.03 7.66 14.33
N THR A 304 -3.25 7.02 13.19
CA THR A 304 -2.31 7.02 12.07
C THR A 304 -2.80 7.95 10.97
N LEU A 305 -1.89 8.40 10.12
CA LEU A 305 -2.18 9.28 8.99
C LEU A 305 -1.53 8.73 7.74
N LYS A 306 -2.30 8.64 6.66
CA LYS A 306 -1.76 8.35 5.32
C LYS A 306 -1.87 9.59 4.44
N THR A 307 -0.71 10.08 3.95
CA THR A 307 -0.64 11.12 2.93
C THR A 307 -0.39 10.52 1.54
N GLY A 308 -0.56 11.31 0.49
CA GLY A 308 -0.31 10.92 -0.90
C GLY A 308 0.95 11.57 -1.47
N ALA A 309 1.15 11.39 -2.77
CA ALA A 309 2.27 11.95 -3.51
C ALA A 309 2.09 13.46 -3.80
N TYR A 310 1.69 14.21 -2.81
CA TYR A 310 1.48 15.66 -2.89
C TYR A 310 2.81 16.42 -3.06
N ALA A 311 2.72 17.71 -3.24
CA ALA A 311 3.88 18.57 -3.23
C ALA A 311 4.59 18.59 -1.85
N LEU A 312 5.85 19.02 -1.82
CA LEU A 312 6.66 19.02 -0.60
C LEU A 312 6.06 19.89 0.52
N ARG A 313 5.28 20.90 0.17
CA ARG A 313 4.54 21.73 1.14
C ARG A 313 3.56 20.88 1.95
N GLU A 314 2.76 20.08 1.30
CA GLU A 314 1.76 19.20 1.95
C GLU A 314 2.44 18.09 2.77
N LEU A 315 3.60 17.62 2.34
CA LEU A 315 4.44 16.70 3.13
C LEU A 315 4.93 17.38 4.41
N ALA A 316 5.42 18.61 4.33
CA ALA A 316 5.84 19.38 5.51
C ALA A 316 4.68 19.62 6.47
N MET A 317 3.48 19.93 5.94
CA MET A 317 2.25 20.05 6.74
C MET A 317 1.92 18.75 7.46
N ALA A 318 1.97 17.61 6.75
CA ALA A 318 1.68 16.30 7.34
C ALA A 318 2.63 15.97 8.50
N LEU A 319 3.92 16.24 8.35
CA LEU A 319 4.92 16.05 9.40
C LEU A 319 4.71 17.00 10.58
N LYS A 320 4.57 18.31 10.31
CA LYS A 320 4.44 19.34 11.35
C LYS A 320 3.15 19.17 12.16
N TRP A 321 2.03 19.02 11.47
CA TRP A 321 0.73 18.82 12.13
C TRP A 321 0.63 17.43 12.77
N GLY A 322 1.22 16.42 12.14
CA GLY A 322 1.31 15.08 12.71
C GLY A 322 2.10 15.06 14.02
N SER A 323 3.19 15.82 14.12
CA SER A 323 3.93 16.02 15.38
C SER A 323 3.04 16.67 16.46
N LYS A 324 2.40 17.79 16.12
CA LYS A 324 1.48 18.50 17.05
C LYS A 324 0.31 17.62 17.49
N ALA A 325 -0.29 16.89 16.55
CA ALA A 325 -1.41 15.99 16.80
C ALA A 325 -1.01 14.67 17.46
N LYS A 326 0.28 14.43 17.68
CA LYS A 326 0.81 13.16 18.21
C LYS A 326 0.37 11.95 17.36
N ILE A 327 0.50 12.06 16.04
CA ILE A 327 0.24 10.94 15.14
C ILE A 327 1.22 9.81 15.43
N ASP A 328 0.71 8.59 15.53
CA ASP A 328 1.47 7.41 15.90
C ASP A 328 2.30 6.85 14.74
N LEU A 329 1.74 6.87 13.52
CA LEU A 329 2.42 6.46 12.29
C LEU A 329 1.95 7.35 11.14
N LEU A 330 2.90 7.97 10.43
CA LEU A 330 2.65 8.70 9.19
C LEU A 330 3.11 7.88 7.99
N THR A 331 2.16 7.40 7.19
CA THR A 331 2.45 6.70 5.93
C THR A 331 2.57 7.70 4.79
N ILE A 332 3.72 7.70 4.11
CA ILE A 332 4.05 8.57 2.98
C ILE A 332 4.02 7.74 1.70
N ASP A 333 2.97 7.94 0.89
CA ASP A 333 2.70 7.13 -0.31
C ASP A 333 3.04 7.93 -1.56
N GLY A 334 4.22 7.66 -2.14
CA GLY A 334 4.71 8.35 -3.33
C GLY A 334 4.19 7.73 -4.64
N ALA A 335 4.42 8.40 -5.77
CA ALA A 335 4.28 7.78 -7.07
C ALA A 335 5.44 6.77 -7.25
N PRO A 336 5.20 5.53 -7.74
CA PRO A 336 4.09 5.02 -8.54
C PRO A 336 3.02 4.22 -7.75
N GLY A 337 2.70 4.56 -6.53
CA GLY A 337 1.61 3.90 -5.83
C GLY A 337 0.30 3.99 -6.64
N GLY A 338 -0.39 2.88 -6.85
CA GLY A 338 -1.57 2.84 -7.73
C GLY A 338 -2.72 1.98 -7.20
N THR A 339 -3.87 2.15 -7.84
CA THR A 339 -5.07 1.35 -7.57
C THR A 339 -5.91 1.24 -8.83
N GLY A 340 -6.66 0.14 -9.00
CA GLY A 340 -7.55 -0.08 -10.13
C GLY A 340 -8.68 0.94 -10.28
N MET A 341 -8.82 1.85 -9.32
CA MET A 341 -9.76 2.98 -9.34
C MET A 341 -9.09 4.33 -9.65
N SER A 342 -7.81 4.33 -9.99
CA SER A 342 -7.09 5.53 -10.39
C SER A 342 -7.17 5.73 -11.90
N PRO A 343 -7.37 6.98 -12.36
CA PRO A 343 -7.16 7.31 -13.76
C PRO A 343 -5.73 7.01 -14.18
N TRP A 344 -5.54 6.51 -15.42
CA TRP A 344 -4.21 6.17 -15.95
C TRP A 344 -3.21 7.33 -15.83
N ARG A 345 -3.64 8.55 -16.17
CA ARG A 345 -2.78 9.73 -16.12
C ARG A 345 -2.39 10.11 -14.69
N MET A 346 -3.24 9.85 -13.71
CA MET A 346 -2.86 10.08 -12.32
C MET A 346 -1.85 9.05 -11.82
N MET A 347 -1.84 7.83 -12.36
CA MET A 347 -0.81 6.85 -12.01
C MET A 347 0.55 7.18 -12.62
N GLU A 348 0.56 7.80 -13.82
CA GLU A 348 1.77 8.01 -14.61
C GLU A 348 2.35 9.41 -14.49
N GLU A 349 1.48 10.43 -14.38
CA GLU A 349 1.87 11.83 -14.54
C GLU A 349 1.58 12.69 -13.31
N TRP A 350 1.08 12.10 -12.23
CA TRP A 350 0.67 12.85 -11.06
C TRP A 350 1.46 12.49 -9.82
N GLY A 351 1.91 13.52 -9.10
CA GLY A 351 2.52 13.39 -7.79
C GLY A 351 4.04 13.24 -7.81
N VAL A 352 4.62 13.42 -6.63
CA VAL A 352 6.08 13.31 -6.42
C VAL A 352 6.48 11.84 -6.35
N PRO A 353 7.49 11.40 -7.14
CA PRO A 353 7.95 10.01 -7.09
C PRO A 353 8.49 9.64 -5.70
N SER A 354 8.32 8.35 -5.35
CA SER A 354 8.56 7.85 -3.98
C SER A 354 9.94 8.24 -3.43
N ILE A 355 11.03 8.04 -4.17
CA ILE A 355 12.37 8.32 -3.63
C ILE A 355 12.59 9.81 -3.34
N TYR A 356 12.06 10.72 -4.17
CA TYR A 356 12.16 12.17 -3.96
C TYR A 356 11.34 12.58 -2.73
N LEU A 357 10.10 12.07 -2.65
CA LEU A 357 9.20 12.36 -1.54
C LEU A 357 9.74 11.83 -0.21
N HIS A 358 10.27 10.60 -0.22
CA HIS A 358 10.83 9.96 0.96
C HIS A 358 12.12 10.64 1.43
N SER A 359 12.99 11.06 0.51
CA SER A 359 14.20 11.82 0.84
C SER A 359 13.86 13.17 1.48
N ALA A 360 12.91 13.90 0.89
CA ALA A 360 12.41 15.13 1.48
C ALA A 360 11.76 14.92 2.86
N ALA A 361 11.05 13.81 3.06
CA ALA A 361 10.44 13.48 4.35
C ALA A 361 11.50 13.32 5.45
N VAL A 362 12.62 12.68 5.14
CA VAL A 362 13.74 12.53 6.10
C VAL A 362 14.38 13.89 6.40
N GLU A 363 14.64 14.71 5.39
CA GLU A 363 15.17 16.06 5.59
C GLU A 363 14.26 16.89 6.51
N PHE A 364 12.95 16.83 6.27
CA PHE A 364 11.98 17.59 7.09
C PHE A 364 11.84 17.00 8.50
N ALA A 365 11.93 15.68 8.64
CA ALA A 365 11.95 15.01 9.93
C ALA A 365 13.18 15.41 10.76
N ASP A 366 14.36 15.44 10.14
CA ASP A 366 15.60 15.90 10.79
C ASP A 366 15.50 17.36 11.26
N LYS A 367 14.92 18.23 10.43
CA LYS A 367 14.68 19.64 10.81
C LYS A 367 13.69 19.77 11.96
N LEU A 368 12.64 18.93 11.97
CA LEU A 368 11.64 18.91 13.04
C LEU A 368 12.27 18.43 14.36
N ALA A 369 13.05 17.35 14.31
CA ALA A 369 13.78 16.82 15.45
C ALA A 369 14.81 17.82 16.01
N ALA A 370 15.52 18.54 15.13
CA ALA A 370 16.48 19.58 15.54
C ALA A 370 15.80 20.78 16.25
N GLN A 371 14.49 20.97 16.08
CA GLN A 371 13.69 21.95 16.82
C GLN A 371 13.23 21.43 18.21
N GLY A 372 13.59 20.19 18.55
CA GLY A 372 13.16 19.55 19.79
C GLY A 372 11.75 18.94 19.72
N GLU A 373 11.15 18.93 18.55
CA GLU A 373 9.83 18.32 18.32
C GLU A 373 9.98 16.81 18.10
N ARG A 374 9.02 16.03 18.58
CA ARG A 374 8.99 14.60 18.29
C ARG A 374 8.44 14.36 16.89
N VAL A 375 9.21 13.64 16.08
CA VAL A 375 8.77 13.17 14.77
C VAL A 375 7.84 11.97 14.95
N PRO A 376 6.67 11.91 14.28
CA PRO A 376 5.87 10.69 14.18
C PRO A 376 6.71 9.52 13.66
N ASP A 377 6.42 8.29 14.06
CA ASP A 377 7.00 7.15 13.36
C ASP A 377 6.55 7.20 11.89
N LEU A 378 7.46 6.91 10.96
CA LEU A 378 7.20 6.98 9.54
C LEU A 378 7.04 5.59 8.92
N ALA A 379 6.23 5.51 7.87
CA ALA A 379 6.18 4.37 6.97
C ALA A 379 6.26 4.86 5.52
N PHE A 380 7.02 4.15 4.70
CA PHE A 380 7.13 4.45 3.28
C PHE A 380 6.25 3.53 2.45
N ALA A 381 5.60 4.10 1.43
CA ALA A 381 4.75 3.42 0.46
C ALA A 381 4.98 3.97 -0.94
N GLY A 382 4.58 3.24 -1.97
CA GLY A 382 4.71 3.68 -3.36
C GLY A 382 5.68 2.82 -4.19
N GLY A 383 5.26 1.58 -4.53
CA GLY A 383 5.99 0.72 -5.47
C GLY A 383 6.84 -0.39 -4.85
N PHE A 384 6.81 -0.58 -3.55
CA PHE A 384 7.59 -1.59 -2.87
C PHE A 384 7.01 -3.01 -3.01
N SER A 385 7.89 -4.04 -3.10
CA SER A 385 7.47 -5.44 -3.30
C SER A 385 8.44 -6.51 -2.81
N SER A 386 9.69 -6.17 -2.45
CA SER A 386 10.74 -7.13 -2.14
C SER A 386 11.55 -6.73 -0.91
N GLU A 387 12.37 -7.64 -0.39
CA GLU A 387 13.18 -7.46 0.80
C GLU A 387 14.25 -6.38 0.68
N ASP A 388 14.83 -6.20 -0.50
CA ASP A 388 15.77 -5.11 -0.76
C ASP A 388 15.08 -3.74 -0.72
N HIS A 389 13.81 -3.67 -1.17
CA HIS A 389 13.00 -2.46 -1.01
C HIS A 389 12.75 -2.16 0.48
N LEU A 390 12.49 -3.20 1.30
CA LEU A 390 12.32 -3.02 2.74
C LEU A 390 13.59 -2.47 3.37
N PHE A 391 14.74 -3.11 3.07
CA PHE A 391 16.02 -2.66 3.60
C PHE A 391 16.35 -1.21 3.21
N LYS A 392 16.22 -0.90 1.91
CA LYS A 392 16.52 0.44 1.39
C LYS A 392 15.60 1.52 1.96
N ALA A 393 14.30 1.21 2.13
CA ALA A 393 13.36 2.14 2.73
C ALA A 393 13.65 2.41 4.22
N LEU A 394 13.96 1.36 4.99
CA LEU A 394 14.35 1.47 6.39
C LEU A 394 15.65 2.26 6.52
N ALA A 395 16.66 1.94 5.72
CA ALA A 395 17.96 2.61 5.75
C ALA A 395 17.85 4.08 5.32
N LEU A 396 17.19 4.38 4.20
CA LEU A 396 16.99 5.77 3.74
C LEU A 396 16.25 6.59 4.80
N GLY A 397 15.23 5.99 5.42
CA GLY A 397 14.35 6.62 6.38
C GLY A 397 14.80 6.56 7.84
N SER A 398 15.97 5.98 8.12
CA SER A 398 16.46 5.89 9.50
C SER A 398 16.76 7.28 10.11
N PRO A 399 16.42 7.50 11.40
CA PRO A 399 15.86 6.55 12.37
C PRO A 399 14.31 6.52 12.41
N TYR A 400 13.61 7.22 11.53
CA TYR A 400 12.18 7.51 11.64
C TYR A 400 11.30 6.41 11.06
N VAL A 401 11.74 5.73 9.99
CA VAL A 401 10.93 4.71 9.30
C VAL A 401 10.93 3.42 10.08
N LYS A 402 9.72 2.97 10.45
CA LYS A 402 9.50 1.75 11.24
C LYS A 402 8.91 0.62 10.40
N ALA A 403 8.28 0.95 9.27
CA ALA A 403 7.61 -0.03 8.44
C ALA A 403 7.50 0.42 6.98
N VAL A 404 7.25 -0.55 6.11
CA VAL A 404 7.02 -0.36 4.68
C VAL A 404 5.63 -0.88 4.31
N CYS A 405 4.85 -0.04 3.66
CA CYS A 405 3.50 -0.36 3.23
C CYS A 405 3.53 -1.04 1.85
N LEU A 406 3.06 -2.27 1.79
CA LEU A 406 2.95 -3.06 0.56
C LEU A 406 1.49 -3.16 0.11
N GLY A 407 1.17 -2.61 -1.05
CA GLY A 407 -0.17 -2.73 -1.66
C GLY A 407 -0.33 -4.06 -2.40
N ARG A 408 -0.20 -4.03 -3.72
CA ARG A 408 -0.39 -5.20 -4.60
C ARG A 408 0.48 -6.40 -4.21
N ALA A 409 1.72 -6.18 -3.78
CA ALA A 409 2.63 -7.26 -3.42
C ALA A 409 2.07 -8.18 -2.33
N MET A 410 1.35 -7.63 -1.34
CA MET A 410 0.67 -8.45 -0.32
C MET A 410 -0.64 -9.08 -0.81
N MET A 411 -1.30 -8.49 -1.82
CA MET A 411 -2.54 -9.04 -2.37
C MET A 411 -2.31 -10.24 -3.30
N ILE A 412 -1.22 -10.20 -4.07
CA ILE A 412 -0.93 -11.23 -5.10
C ILE A 412 -0.91 -12.64 -4.49
N PRO A 413 -0.16 -12.95 -3.42
CA PRO A 413 -0.15 -14.31 -2.86
C PRO A 413 -1.52 -14.77 -2.37
N GLY A 414 -2.34 -13.86 -1.82
CA GLY A 414 -3.71 -14.16 -1.42
C GLY A 414 -4.59 -14.56 -2.62
N MET A 415 -4.50 -13.81 -3.71
CA MET A 415 -5.26 -14.11 -4.94
C MET A 415 -4.74 -15.37 -5.64
N VAL A 416 -3.43 -15.58 -5.67
CA VAL A 416 -2.81 -16.78 -6.25
C VAL A 416 -3.26 -18.04 -5.49
N GLY A 417 -3.19 -18.04 -4.16
CA GLY A 417 -3.64 -19.17 -3.36
C GLY A 417 -5.14 -19.46 -3.53
N LYS A 418 -5.98 -18.42 -3.66
CA LYS A 418 -7.38 -18.59 -4.02
C LYS A 418 -7.57 -19.24 -5.39
N ASN A 419 -6.78 -18.81 -6.39
CA ASN A 419 -6.83 -19.41 -7.71
C ASN A 419 -6.41 -20.87 -7.68
N VAL A 420 -5.37 -21.22 -6.91
CA VAL A 420 -4.96 -22.62 -6.69
C VAL A 420 -6.13 -23.44 -6.13
N ALA A 421 -6.80 -22.97 -5.08
CA ALA A 421 -7.98 -23.63 -4.54
C ALA A 421 -9.08 -23.85 -5.60
N ASN A 422 -9.36 -22.82 -6.41
CA ASN A 422 -10.36 -22.91 -7.47
C ASN A 422 -9.97 -23.93 -8.55
N TRP A 423 -8.71 -23.95 -8.98
CA TRP A 423 -8.21 -24.91 -9.99
C TRP A 423 -8.26 -26.34 -9.46
N MET A 424 -7.87 -26.58 -8.22
CA MET A 424 -7.98 -27.91 -7.58
C MET A 424 -9.42 -28.39 -7.53
N ASN A 425 -10.37 -27.54 -7.12
CA ASN A 425 -11.78 -27.89 -7.04
C ASN A 425 -12.43 -28.14 -8.41
N ASN A 426 -11.91 -27.51 -9.48
CA ASN A 426 -12.43 -27.63 -10.84
C ASN A 426 -11.63 -28.62 -11.73
N GLY A 427 -10.73 -29.37 -11.16
CA GLY A 427 -10.08 -30.51 -11.80
C GLY A 427 -8.90 -30.19 -12.73
N GLY A 428 -8.20 -29.06 -12.53
CA GLY A 428 -7.04 -28.79 -13.35
C GLY A 428 -6.08 -27.71 -12.84
N LEU A 429 -4.93 -28.11 -12.28
CA LEU A 429 -3.83 -27.21 -11.99
C LEU A 429 -3.04 -26.84 -13.26
N PRO A 430 -2.76 -25.55 -13.52
CA PRO A 430 -1.83 -25.15 -14.56
C PRO A 430 -0.43 -25.74 -14.34
N LYS A 431 0.31 -26.03 -15.42
CA LYS A 431 1.69 -26.55 -15.32
C LYS A 431 2.62 -25.72 -14.44
N THR A 432 2.43 -24.40 -14.43
CA THR A 432 3.18 -23.44 -13.60
C THR A 432 2.95 -23.66 -12.10
N VAL A 433 1.91 -24.37 -11.71
CA VAL A 433 1.60 -24.70 -10.32
C VAL A 433 1.86 -26.17 -10.05
N SER A 434 1.37 -27.08 -10.92
CA SER A 434 1.50 -28.53 -10.74
C SER A 434 2.95 -29.03 -10.73
N GLN A 435 3.92 -28.21 -11.20
CA GLN A 435 5.35 -28.51 -11.03
C GLN A 435 5.81 -28.52 -9.56
N TYR A 436 5.06 -27.90 -8.66
CA TYR A 436 5.34 -27.89 -7.21
C TYR A 436 4.60 -28.99 -6.45
N GLY A 437 3.60 -29.63 -7.07
CA GLY A 437 2.80 -30.69 -6.48
C GLY A 437 1.34 -30.63 -6.89
N ASN A 438 0.53 -31.53 -6.34
CA ASN A 438 -0.90 -31.68 -6.64
C ASN A 438 -1.80 -31.46 -5.42
N THR A 439 -1.22 -31.35 -4.23
CA THR A 439 -1.93 -31.09 -2.98
C THR A 439 -1.50 -29.75 -2.37
N PRO A 440 -2.28 -29.13 -1.50
CA PRO A 440 -1.88 -27.91 -0.83
C PRO A 440 -0.56 -28.04 -0.05
N GLU A 441 -0.35 -29.17 0.59
CA GLU A 441 0.84 -29.50 1.37
C GLU A 441 2.11 -29.53 0.51
N GLU A 442 1.99 -30.03 -0.72
CA GLU A 442 3.10 -30.06 -1.68
C GLU A 442 3.38 -28.68 -2.28
N ILE A 443 2.32 -27.91 -2.57
CA ILE A 443 2.42 -26.62 -3.28
C ILE A 443 2.91 -25.50 -2.35
N PHE A 444 2.44 -25.45 -1.10
CA PHE A 444 2.74 -24.37 -0.16
C PHE A 444 3.78 -24.80 0.87
N VAL A 445 5.01 -24.37 0.67
CA VAL A 445 6.15 -24.72 1.54
C VAL A 445 5.93 -24.44 3.04
N CYS A 446 5.11 -23.44 3.38
CA CYS A 446 4.81 -23.07 4.77
C CYS A 446 3.55 -23.75 5.31
N TRP A 447 3.03 -24.78 4.65
CA TRP A 447 1.81 -25.47 5.07
C TRP A 447 1.89 -26.00 6.50
N GLU A 448 2.92 -26.75 6.83
CA GLU A 448 3.11 -27.32 8.17
C GLU A 448 3.31 -26.24 9.23
N GLN A 449 4.02 -25.18 8.90
CA GLN A 449 4.20 -24.05 9.83
C GLN A 449 2.86 -23.38 10.17
N VAL A 450 1.98 -23.21 9.19
CA VAL A 450 0.63 -22.68 9.44
C VAL A 450 -0.20 -23.70 10.23
N ALA A 451 -0.07 -24.99 9.92
CA ALA A 451 -0.76 -26.06 10.66
C ALA A 451 -0.33 -26.11 12.14
N ASP A 452 0.94 -25.89 12.42
CA ASP A 452 1.44 -25.81 13.81
C ASP A 452 0.89 -24.56 14.55
N LEU A 453 0.72 -23.45 13.83
CA LEU A 453 0.16 -22.23 14.41
C LEU A 453 -1.33 -22.35 14.75
N VAL A 454 -2.13 -22.95 13.88
CA VAL A 454 -3.59 -22.96 14.04
C VAL A 454 -4.13 -24.29 14.59
N GLY A 455 -3.35 -25.36 14.49
CA GLY A 455 -3.76 -26.73 14.75
C GLY A 455 -4.30 -27.42 13.50
N LYS A 456 -4.04 -28.73 13.39
CA LYS A 456 -4.40 -29.53 12.20
C LYS A 456 -5.91 -29.54 11.90
N ASP A 457 -6.74 -29.51 12.92
CA ASP A 457 -8.19 -29.47 12.73
C ASP A 457 -8.69 -28.15 12.15
N GLU A 458 -8.04 -27.04 12.49
CA GLU A 458 -8.39 -25.70 11.99
C GLU A 458 -7.86 -25.45 10.59
N MET A 459 -6.82 -26.17 10.11
CA MET A 459 -6.28 -26.02 8.77
C MET A 459 -7.32 -26.13 7.65
N LYS A 460 -8.34 -26.95 7.82
CA LYS A 460 -9.45 -27.08 6.85
C LYS A 460 -10.26 -25.78 6.66
N ASN A 461 -10.19 -24.86 7.62
CA ASN A 461 -10.86 -23.56 7.60
C ASN A 461 -9.93 -22.45 7.11
N ILE A 462 -8.63 -22.71 6.96
CA ILE A 462 -7.65 -21.73 6.51
C ILE A 462 -7.71 -21.59 4.98
N PRO A 463 -8.03 -20.39 4.45
CA PRO A 463 -8.04 -20.20 3.00
C PRO A 463 -6.63 -20.33 2.42
N LEU A 464 -6.45 -21.03 1.28
CA LEU A 464 -5.12 -21.26 0.69
C LEU A 464 -4.34 -19.95 0.40
N GLY A 465 -5.05 -18.88 0.09
CA GLY A 465 -4.40 -17.57 -0.08
C GLY A 465 -3.79 -17.01 1.21
N ALA A 466 -4.31 -17.40 2.37
CA ALA A 466 -3.70 -17.03 3.65
C ALA A 466 -2.34 -17.73 3.85
N VAL A 467 -2.25 -19.01 3.47
CA VAL A 467 -0.97 -19.74 3.45
C VAL A 467 0.02 -19.09 2.48
N GLY A 468 -0.47 -18.67 1.30
CA GLY A 468 0.34 -17.93 0.32
C GLY A 468 0.89 -16.60 0.86
N ILE A 469 0.08 -15.84 1.59
CA ILE A 469 0.52 -14.58 2.23
C ILE A 469 1.54 -14.87 3.33
N PHE A 470 1.31 -15.89 4.14
CA PHE A 470 2.25 -16.30 5.17
C PHE A 470 3.61 -16.69 4.57
N SER A 471 3.61 -17.50 3.50
CA SER A 471 4.83 -17.86 2.76
C SER A 471 5.57 -16.64 2.20
N PHE A 472 4.83 -15.67 1.67
CA PHE A 472 5.42 -14.44 1.15
C PHE A 472 6.01 -13.56 2.27
N ALA A 473 5.32 -13.44 3.40
CA ALA A 473 5.83 -12.71 4.56
C ALA A 473 7.12 -13.36 5.12
N GLN A 474 7.18 -14.69 5.17
CA GLN A 474 8.39 -15.44 5.54
C GLN A 474 9.55 -15.16 4.57
N LYS A 475 9.28 -15.15 3.25
CA LYS A 475 10.29 -14.80 2.23
C LYS A 475 10.85 -13.40 2.43
N LEU A 476 9.98 -12.43 2.71
CA LEU A 476 10.41 -11.06 2.98
C LEU A 476 11.26 -10.97 4.26
N SER A 477 10.84 -11.65 5.32
CA SER A 477 11.55 -11.66 6.61
C SER A 477 12.93 -12.29 6.50
N ILE A 478 13.03 -13.48 5.89
CA ILE A 478 14.30 -14.20 5.72
C ILE A 478 15.24 -13.44 4.78
N GLY A 479 14.72 -12.93 3.66
CA GLY A 479 15.52 -12.13 2.74
C GLY A 479 16.06 -10.84 3.40
N LEU A 480 15.23 -10.17 4.21
CA LEU A 480 15.66 -9.01 4.98
C LEU A 480 16.75 -9.38 6.01
N GLN A 481 16.60 -10.52 6.72
CA GLN A 481 17.63 -11.03 7.63
C GLN A 481 18.99 -11.22 6.91
N GLN A 482 18.97 -11.78 5.70
CA GLN A 482 20.20 -11.99 4.93
C GLN A 482 20.86 -10.67 4.54
N LEU A 483 20.09 -9.70 4.06
CA LEU A 483 20.61 -8.37 3.69
C LEU A 483 21.18 -7.64 4.93
N MET A 484 20.46 -7.69 6.04
CA MET A 484 20.90 -7.09 7.31
C MET A 484 22.17 -7.74 7.83
N ALA A 485 22.28 -9.07 7.82
CA ALA A 485 23.49 -9.78 8.22
C ALA A 485 24.69 -9.41 7.32
N GLY A 486 24.47 -9.28 5.99
CA GLY A 486 25.47 -8.80 5.05
C GLY A 486 25.95 -7.38 5.35
N ALA A 487 25.05 -6.53 5.81
CA ALA A 487 25.34 -5.18 6.28
C ALA A 487 25.81 -5.12 7.76
N ARG A 488 25.98 -6.28 8.44
CA ARG A 488 26.35 -6.37 9.86
C ARG A 488 25.40 -5.64 10.81
N ARG A 489 24.10 -5.65 10.50
CA ARG A 489 23.00 -5.08 11.30
C ARG A 489 22.09 -6.21 11.77
N PHE A 490 21.98 -6.41 13.09
CA PHE A 490 21.28 -7.55 13.68
C PHE A 490 19.92 -7.20 14.28
N SER A 491 19.52 -5.93 14.22
CA SER A 491 18.17 -5.46 14.56
C SER A 491 17.78 -4.27 13.70
N ILE A 492 16.48 -4.05 13.52
CA ILE A 492 15.95 -2.93 12.71
C ILE A 492 16.49 -1.56 13.17
N PRO A 493 16.53 -1.24 14.49
CA PRO A 493 17.07 0.04 14.94
C PRO A 493 18.56 0.26 14.64
N ALA A 494 19.30 -0.79 14.34
CA ALA A 494 20.72 -0.69 13.98
C ALA A 494 20.94 -0.31 12.51
N ILE A 495 19.91 -0.36 11.67
CA ILE A 495 19.99 0.07 10.27
C ILE A 495 20.10 1.60 10.23
N THR A 496 21.07 2.11 9.47
CA THR A 496 21.28 3.55 9.26
C THR A 496 21.41 3.87 7.76
N ARG A 497 21.49 5.15 7.42
CA ARG A 497 21.73 5.61 6.05
C ARG A 497 23.12 5.21 5.52
N ARG A 498 24.07 4.89 6.40
CA ARG A 498 25.44 4.47 6.05
C ARG A 498 25.48 3.13 5.32
N GLU A 499 24.45 2.29 5.45
CA GLU A 499 24.30 1.02 4.75
C GLU A 499 23.86 1.16 3.30
N LEU A 500 23.69 2.40 2.80
CA LEU A 500 23.34 2.68 1.42
C LEU A 500 24.46 3.38 0.66
N MET A 501 24.49 3.15 -0.65
CA MET A 501 25.30 3.91 -1.60
C MET A 501 24.48 4.24 -2.84
N SER A 502 24.70 5.41 -3.41
CA SER A 502 24.07 5.83 -4.66
C SER A 502 24.88 5.37 -5.86
N LEU A 503 24.23 4.71 -6.82
CA LEU A 503 24.88 4.23 -8.05
C LEU A 503 25.11 5.33 -9.09
N THR A 504 24.42 6.47 -8.92
CA THR A 504 24.54 7.64 -9.79
C THR A 504 24.70 8.90 -8.96
N LYS A 505 25.34 9.92 -9.52
CA LYS A 505 25.48 11.24 -8.84
C LYS A 505 24.13 11.92 -8.66
N GLU A 506 23.22 11.73 -9.59
CA GLU A 506 21.86 12.26 -9.52
C GLU A 506 21.09 11.64 -8.33
N CYS A 507 21.23 10.33 -8.13
CA CYS A 507 20.69 9.68 -6.95
C CYS A 507 21.31 10.21 -5.65
N ALA A 508 22.62 10.46 -5.62
CA ALA A 508 23.30 11.04 -4.47
C ALA A 508 22.77 12.45 -4.15
N GLU A 509 22.54 13.27 -5.17
CA GLU A 509 21.96 14.60 -5.02
C GLU A 509 20.54 14.55 -4.43
N VAL A 510 19.70 13.66 -4.95
CA VAL A 510 18.29 13.51 -4.51
C VAL A 510 18.20 12.99 -3.08
N THR A 511 19.04 12.00 -2.74
CA THR A 511 18.89 11.24 -1.49
C THR A 511 19.81 11.71 -0.37
N GLY A 512 20.88 12.43 -0.70
CA GLY A 512 21.98 12.72 0.23
C GLY A 512 22.78 11.46 0.64
N ILE A 513 22.57 10.32 -0.04
CA ILE A 513 23.39 9.10 0.13
C ILE A 513 24.63 9.24 -0.75
N PRO A 514 25.84 9.01 -0.23
CA PRO A 514 27.07 9.19 -0.99
C PRO A 514 27.10 8.36 -2.29
N TYR A 515 27.67 8.94 -3.34
CA TYR A 515 27.94 8.20 -4.57
C TYR A 515 28.91 7.05 -4.29
N VAL A 516 28.70 5.90 -4.89
CA VAL A 516 29.45 4.66 -4.62
C VAL A 516 30.98 4.82 -4.70
N MET A 517 31.49 5.69 -5.56
CA MET A 517 32.93 5.94 -5.69
C MET A 517 33.49 6.94 -4.67
N ASP A 518 32.61 7.65 -3.97
CA ASP A 518 32.98 8.62 -2.93
C ASP A 518 32.77 8.03 -1.53
N ALA A 519 31.83 7.07 -1.39
CA ALA A 519 31.56 6.38 -0.14
C ALA A 519 32.81 5.65 0.37
N TYR A 520 33.22 5.95 1.61
CA TYR A 520 34.41 5.38 2.28
C TYR A 520 35.75 5.56 1.54
N ARG A 521 35.82 6.43 0.53
CA ARG A 521 37.01 6.61 -0.28
C ARG A 521 38.20 7.13 0.53
N ASP A 522 37.97 8.16 1.32
CA ASP A 522 39.05 8.77 2.15
C ASP A 522 39.53 7.79 3.20
N GLU A 523 38.64 7.10 3.89
CA GLU A 523 38.96 6.06 4.87
C GLU A 523 39.75 4.90 4.23
N ALA A 524 39.40 4.51 3.00
CA ALA A 524 40.16 3.49 2.26
C ALA A 524 41.57 3.96 1.88
N LEU A 525 41.75 5.22 1.50
CA LEU A 525 43.07 5.78 1.21
C LEU A 525 43.92 5.87 2.48
N ASP A 526 43.35 6.29 3.59
CA ASP A 526 44.04 6.36 4.89
C ASP A 526 44.56 4.94 5.33
N ILE A 527 43.74 3.90 5.11
CA ILE A 527 44.16 2.51 5.39
C ILE A 527 45.33 2.06 4.51
N ILE A 528 45.36 2.48 3.24
CA ILE A 528 46.46 2.11 2.33
C ILE A 528 47.74 2.89 2.65
N GLU A 529 47.59 4.12 3.14
CA GLU A 529 48.74 4.99 3.47
C GLU A 529 49.34 4.71 4.86
N SER A 530 48.61 4.05 5.76
CA SER A 530 49.03 3.65 7.10
C SER A 530 49.86 2.38 7.08
#